data_6b80c4f0811ee29b9947196ce508f306
#
_entry.id   6b80c4f0811ee29b9947196ce508f306
#
_cell.length_a   1.000
_cell.length_b   1.000
_cell.length_c   1.000
_cell.angle_alpha   90.00
_cell.angle_beta   90.00
_cell.angle_gamma   90.00
#
_symmetry.space_group_name_H-M   'P 1'
#
loop_
_entity.id
_entity.type
_entity.pdbx_description
1 polymer ?
#
loop_
_entity_poly.entity_id
_entity_poly.type
_entity_poly.pdbx_seq_one_letter_code
_entity_poly.pdbx_strand_id
1 'polypeptide(L)'
;MTPSPFLPTGTVYGTLLNFRAEVEALAPQMTQPPYKAPPKAPVLYVKTANTWSPHGSAITVPASVPEVEIGASIGMVIGAESDIEGFVLMNDLSIPHASFFRPPVKFKCIDGFLGIGPALRDAQEVADPANFRVEVRINGMLKQSIDFSQLVRPAQQLLADVGEFMTLAHGDVLLLGCDAGRPLARAGDRIEISSPGFETLINTLVQETTA
;
A
#
# COMPACT_ATOMS: atom_id res chain seq x y z
N MET A 1 -0.61 11.53 27.40
CA MET A 1 0.19 11.86 26.20
C MET A 1 -0.37 10.98 25.09
N THR A 2 -0.91 11.53 24.03
CA THR A 2 -1.21 10.74 22.81
C THR A 2 0.10 10.19 22.28
N PRO A 3 0.23 8.89 21.99
CA PRO A 3 1.43 8.34 21.40
C PRO A 3 1.73 9.08 20.08
N SER A 4 3.00 9.27 19.77
CA SER A 4 3.39 9.82 18.47
C SER A 4 2.89 8.88 17.37
N PRO A 5 2.36 9.42 16.25
CA PRO A 5 1.92 8.57 15.15
C PRO A 5 3.09 7.73 14.63
N PHE A 6 2.75 6.50 14.19
CA PHE A 6 3.74 5.62 13.59
C PHE A 6 4.29 6.24 12.29
N LEU A 7 5.60 6.16 12.12
CA LEU A 7 6.30 6.45 10.86
C LEU A 7 7.38 5.38 10.63
N PRO A 8 7.59 4.93 9.39
CA PRO A 8 8.68 4.03 9.07
C PRO A 8 10.04 4.65 9.46
N THR A 9 10.99 3.83 9.86
CA THR A 9 12.38 4.24 10.11
C THR A 9 13.34 3.70 9.05
N GLY A 10 12.88 2.73 8.27
CA GLY A 10 13.58 2.12 7.15
C GLY A 10 12.91 2.40 5.81
N THR A 11 13.14 1.53 4.84
CA THR A 11 12.59 1.61 3.48
C THR A 11 11.16 1.04 3.44
N VAL A 12 10.28 1.64 2.66
CA VAL A 12 8.95 1.08 2.38
C VAL A 12 8.96 0.41 1.02
N TYR A 13 8.73 -0.89 1.01
CA TYR A 13 8.59 -1.70 -0.21
C TYR A 13 7.11 -1.98 -0.47
N GLY A 14 6.66 -1.72 -1.68
CA GLY A 14 5.35 -2.14 -2.13
C GLY A 14 5.42 -3.45 -2.90
N THR A 15 4.35 -4.23 -2.87
CA THR A 15 4.25 -5.49 -3.62
C THR A 15 3.15 -5.38 -4.68
N LEU A 16 3.48 -5.70 -5.92
CA LEU A 16 2.54 -5.84 -7.03
C LEU A 16 2.16 -7.31 -7.22
N LEU A 17 0.97 -7.55 -7.77
CA LEU A 17 0.51 -8.87 -8.16
C LEU A 17 0.44 -9.86 -6.98
N ASN A 18 0.14 -9.35 -5.80
CA ASN A 18 -0.03 -10.20 -4.61
C ASN A 18 -1.51 -10.46 -4.24
N PHE A 19 -2.47 -9.90 -4.98
CA PHE A 19 -3.88 -10.27 -4.90
C PHE A 19 -4.30 -11.07 -6.12
N ARG A 20 -5.13 -12.10 -5.93
CA ARG A 20 -5.60 -12.98 -7.01
C ARG A 20 -6.30 -12.20 -8.11
N ALA A 21 -7.20 -11.27 -7.78
CA ALA A 21 -7.91 -10.47 -8.75
C ALA A 21 -6.98 -9.55 -9.57
N GLU A 22 -5.90 -9.02 -8.98
CA GLU A 22 -4.89 -8.24 -9.71
C GLU A 22 -4.12 -9.13 -10.70
N VAL A 23 -3.74 -10.33 -10.29
CA VAL A 23 -3.07 -11.32 -11.16
C VAL A 23 -3.98 -11.74 -12.32
N GLU A 24 -5.25 -12.05 -12.04
CA GLU A 24 -6.24 -12.46 -13.04
C GLU A 24 -6.50 -11.33 -14.05
N ALA A 25 -6.63 -10.09 -13.61
CA ALA A 25 -6.83 -8.93 -14.48
C ALA A 25 -5.65 -8.72 -15.44
N LEU A 26 -4.41 -9.00 -15.00
CA LEU A 26 -3.20 -8.84 -15.81
C LEU A 26 -2.83 -10.09 -16.61
N ALA A 27 -3.36 -11.26 -16.28
CA ALA A 27 -2.98 -12.55 -16.88
C ALA A 27 -2.98 -12.56 -18.42
N PRO A 28 -3.97 -11.95 -19.13
CA PRO A 28 -3.96 -11.93 -20.60
C PRO A 28 -2.76 -11.20 -21.21
N GLN A 29 -2.16 -10.27 -20.47
CA GLN A 29 -1.03 -9.46 -20.92
C GLN A 29 0.32 -10.08 -20.57
N MET A 30 0.39 -10.98 -19.57
CA MET A 30 1.64 -11.49 -19.03
C MET A 30 2.47 -12.33 -20.04
N THR A 31 1.83 -12.88 -21.06
CA THR A 31 2.49 -13.66 -22.14
C THR A 31 2.71 -12.86 -23.42
N GLN A 32 2.32 -11.58 -23.43
CA GLN A 32 2.45 -10.68 -24.56
C GLN A 32 3.59 -9.68 -24.32
N PRO A 33 4.22 -9.12 -25.37
CA PRO A 33 5.13 -8.00 -25.20
C PRO A 33 4.44 -6.82 -24.51
N PRO A 34 5.12 -6.11 -23.62
CA PRO A 34 6.54 -6.20 -23.22
C PRO A 34 6.83 -7.29 -22.18
N TYR A 35 5.82 -7.94 -21.60
CA TYR A 35 5.98 -9.07 -20.68
C TYR A 35 6.31 -10.34 -21.46
N LYS A 36 6.86 -11.35 -20.81
CA LYS A 36 7.22 -12.63 -21.45
C LYS A 36 6.56 -13.82 -20.76
N ALA A 37 6.39 -13.71 -19.45
CA ALA A 37 5.81 -14.74 -18.60
C ALA A 37 5.33 -14.11 -17.28
N PRO A 38 4.41 -14.78 -16.55
CA PRO A 38 4.07 -14.40 -15.19
C PRO A 38 5.30 -14.40 -14.28
N PRO A 39 5.40 -13.46 -13.31
CA PRO A 39 6.52 -13.40 -12.38
C PRO A 39 6.50 -14.63 -11.46
N LYS A 40 7.70 -15.19 -11.19
CA LYS A 40 7.87 -16.32 -10.25
C LYS A 40 8.21 -15.85 -8.83
N ALA A 41 8.93 -14.74 -8.71
CA ALA A 41 9.28 -14.09 -7.45
C ALA A 41 8.32 -12.92 -7.15
N PRO A 42 8.31 -12.40 -5.91
CA PRO A 42 7.60 -11.16 -5.59
C PRO A 42 8.04 -9.99 -6.49
N VAL A 43 7.09 -9.21 -6.97
CA VAL A 43 7.37 -8.01 -7.76
C VAL A 43 7.30 -6.81 -6.83
N LEU A 44 8.46 -6.20 -6.57
CA LEU A 44 8.57 -5.11 -5.61
C LEU A 44 8.76 -3.75 -6.30
N TYR A 45 8.32 -2.71 -5.63
CA TYR A 45 8.65 -1.31 -5.90
C TYR A 45 8.96 -0.60 -4.58
N VAL A 46 9.48 0.60 -4.62
CA VAL A 46 9.86 1.37 -3.43
C VAL A 46 8.96 2.60 -3.30
N LYS A 47 8.56 2.90 -2.08
CA LYS A 47 7.95 4.18 -1.68
C LYS A 47 9.01 4.98 -0.92
N THR A 48 9.59 5.95 -1.58
CA THR A 48 10.66 6.79 -1.04
C THR A 48 10.15 7.70 0.09
N ALA A 49 11.04 8.16 0.97
CA ALA A 49 10.65 8.92 2.18
C ALA A 49 9.86 10.22 1.89
N ASN A 50 10.07 10.85 0.72
CA ASN A 50 9.28 12.00 0.29
C ASN A 50 7.79 11.70 0.09
N THR A 51 7.42 10.41 -0.05
CA THR A 51 6.01 10.01 -0.26
C THR A 51 5.22 9.93 1.05
N TRP A 52 5.87 9.96 2.21
CA TRP A 52 5.21 9.67 3.48
C TRP A 52 4.31 10.80 3.95
N SER A 53 3.06 10.47 4.21
CA SER A 53 2.03 11.36 4.74
C SER A 53 1.42 10.73 5.99
N PRO A 54 1.65 11.30 7.17
CA PRO A 54 1.04 10.81 8.42
C PRO A 54 -0.49 10.84 8.37
N HIS A 55 -1.11 10.05 9.22
CA HIS A 55 -2.54 10.16 9.48
C HIS A 55 -2.96 11.62 9.74
N GLY A 56 -4.11 12.00 9.19
CA GLY A 56 -4.69 13.34 9.34
C GLY A 56 -4.07 14.42 8.45
N SER A 57 -2.97 14.14 7.74
CA SER A 57 -2.34 15.12 6.85
C SER A 57 -3.10 15.28 5.53
N ALA A 58 -2.94 16.47 4.93
CA ALA A 58 -3.33 16.71 3.54
C ALA A 58 -2.29 16.11 2.58
N ILE A 59 -2.77 15.48 1.50
CA ILE A 59 -1.93 14.96 0.41
C ILE A 59 -2.19 15.80 -0.83
N THR A 60 -1.14 16.41 -1.36
CA THR A 60 -1.23 17.29 -2.54
C THR A 60 -1.31 16.46 -3.81
N VAL A 61 -2.37 16.68 -4.59
CA VAL A 61 -2.54 16.11 -5.93
C VAL A 61 -2.00 17.12 -6.94
N PRO A 62 -1.04 16.72 -7.82
CA PRO A 62 -0.48 17.61 -8.83
C PRO A 62 -1.56 18.22 -9.72
N ALA A 63 -1.41 19.49 -10.10
CA ALA A 63 -2.43 20.24 -10.87
C ALA A 63 -2.79 19.57 -12.21
N SER A 64 -1.86 18.85 -12.81
CA SER A 64 -2.06 18.11 -14.07
C SER A 64 -2.73 16.74 -13.90
N VAL A 65 -2.98 16.29 -12.66
CA VAL A 65 -3.54 14.97 -12.35
C VAL A 65 -5.01 15.13 -11.95
N PRO A 66 -5.96 14.67 -12.75
CA PRO A 66 -7.38 14.82 -12.45
C PRO A 66 -7.85 13.89 -11.33
N GLU A 67 -7.28 12.69 -11.25
CA GLU A 67 -7.67 11.65 -10.29
C GLU A 67 -6.47 10.78 -9.92
N VAL A 68 -6.50 10.23 -8.71
CA VAL A 68 -5.51 9.29 -8.18
C VAL A 68 -6.19 7.99 -7.76
N GLU A 69 -5.51 6.87 -7.90
CA GLU A 69 -5.94 5.58 -7.35
C GLU A 69 -5.64 5.53 -5.86
N ILE A 70 -6.61 5.06 -5.09
CA ILE A 70 -6.48 4.79 -3.65
C ILE A 70 -6.07 3.33 -3.48
N GLY A 71 -4.83 3.10 -3.10
CA GLY A 71 -4.26 1.79 -2.89
C GLY A 71 -4.26 1.39 -1.42
N ALA A 72 -5.42 1.02 -0.87
CA ALA A 72 -5.46 0.54 0.50
C ALA A 72 -4.71 -0.77 0.66
N SER A 73 -3.82 -0.81 1.64
CA SER A 73 -2.96 -1.94 1.94
C SER A 73 -2.69 -2.04 3.44
N ILE A 74 -2.05 -3.12 3.83
CA ILE A 74 -1.45 -3.29 5.15
C ILE A 74 0.04 -3.47 4.96
N GLY A 75 0.83 -2.68 5.69
CA GLY A 75 2.28 -2.82 5.77
C GLY A 75 2.67 -3.74 6.93
N MET A 76 3.53 -4.71 6.66
CA MET A 76 4.26 -5.46 7.68
C MET A 76 5.48 -4.63 8.07
N VAL A 77 5.62 -4.31 9.34
CA VAL A 77 6.80 -3.63 9.89
C VAL A 77 7.78 -4.68 10.36
N ILE A 78 9.03 -4.56 9.91
CA ILE A 78 10.08 -5.54 10.19
C ILE A 78 10.75 -5.23 11.53
N GLY A 79 10.80 -6.22 12.39
CA GLY A 79 11.45 -6.18 13.70
C GLY A 79 12.96 -6.40 13.65
N ALA A 80 13.59 -6.38 14.84
CA ALA A 80 15.05 -6.46 14.98
C ALA A 80 15.65 -7.81 14.53
N GLU A 81 14.88 -8.88 14.59
CA GLU A 81 15.30 -10.24 14.20
C GLU A 81 14.82 -10.62 12.79
N SER A 82 14.47 -9.63 11.96
CA SER A 82 13.84 -9.81 10.64
C SER A 82 12.50 -10.55 10.70
N ASP A 83 11.86 -10.52 11.85
CA ASP A 83 10.50 -10.97 12.10
C ASP A 83 9.47 -9.87 11.79
N ILE A 84 8.20 -10.15 11.96
CA ILE A 84 7.14 -9.14 11.87
C ILE A 84 6.90 -8.54 13.26
N GLU A 85 7.28 -7.28 13.44
CA GLU A 85 7.00 -6.51 14.66
C GLU A 85 5.51 -6.17 14.77
N GLY A 86 4.90 -5.79 13.65
CA GLY A 86 3.49 -5.43 13.63
C GLY A 86 2.97 -5.07 12.25
N PHE A 87 1.75 -4.57 12.23
CA PHE A 87 1.02 -4.20 11.02
C PHE A 87 0.47 -2.79 11.11
N VAL A 88 0.43 -2.08 10.00
CA VAL A 88 -0.08 -0.72 9.91
C VAL A 88 -0.92 -0.53 8.65
N LEU A 89 -2.01 0.24 8.74
CA LEU A 89 -2.80 0.62 7.56
C LEU A 89 -2.02 1.59 6.69
N MET A 90 -2.03 1.36 5.38
CA MET A 90 -1.36 2.19 4.39
C MET A 90 -2.31 2.57 3.25
N ASN A 91 -2.13 3.78 2.75
CA ASN A 91 -2.74 4.25 1.51
C ASN A 91 -1.65 4.49 0.46
N ASP A 92 -1.41 3.51 -0.39
CA ASP A 92 -0.44 3.58 -1.49
C ASP A 92 -1.05 4.26 -2.71
N LEU A 93 -1.11 5.59 -2.68
CA LEU A 93 -1.64 6.36 -3.81
C LEU A 93 -0.77 6.18 -5.07
N SER A 94 -1.44 6.23 -6.21
CA SER A 94 -0.80 6.17 -7.52
C SER A 94 -1.54 7.06 -8.51
N ILE A 95 -0.81 7.66 -9.45
CA ILE A 95 -1.45 8.12 -10.69
C ILE A 95 -1.86 6.87 -11.47
N PRO A 96 -3.09 6.82 -12.03
CA PRO A 96 -3.53 5.71 -12.87
C PRO A 96 -2.57 5.44 -14.03
N HIS A 97 -2.16 4.19 -14.22
CA HIS A 97 -1.28 3.78 -15.30
C HIS A 97 -1.55 2.34 -15.71
N ALA A 98 -1.41 2.06 -17.02
CA ALA A 98 -1.81 0.79 -17.59
C ALA A 98 -0.69 -0.27 -17.63
N SER A 99 0.56 0.09 -17.32
CA SER A 99 1.71 -0.81 -17.50
C SER A 99 2.61 -0.84 -16.28
N PHE A 100 2.96 -2.03 -15.85
CA PHE A 100 3.94 -2.30 -14.79
C PHE A 100 5.30 -2.78 -15.35
N PHE A 101 5.52 -2.67 -16.66
CA PHE A 101 6.74 -3.13 -17.32
C PHE A 101 7.98 -2.31 -16.91
N ARG A 102 7.80 -1.05 -16.51
CA ARG A 102 8.87 -0.18 -16.01
C ARG A 102 8.61 0.19 -14.57
N PRO A 103 9.66 0.47 -13.77
CA PRO A 103 9.48 0.91 -12.40
C PRO A 103 8.48 2.08 -12.30
N PRO A 104 7.44 2.00 -11.46
CA PRO A 104 6.36 2.97 -11.43
C PRO A 104 6.70 4.25 -10.62
N VAL A 105 7.99 4.63 -10.53
CA VAL A 105 8.46 5.76 -9.73
C VAL A 105 7.69 7.04 -10.05
N LYS A 106 7.52 7.36 -11.34
CA LYS A 106 6.79 8.55 -11.79
C LYS A 106 5.35 8.61 -11.31
N PHE A 107 4.72 7.46 -11.08
CA PHE A 107 3.29 7.35 -10.75
C PHE A 107 3.07 7.15 -9.25
N LYS A 108 4.03 6.55 -8.55
CA LYS A 108 3.89 6.13 -7.15
C LYS A 108 4.77 6.90 -6.16
N CYS A 109 5.88 7.50 -6.61
CA CYS A 109 6.81 8.19 -5.72
C CYS A 109 6.66 9.73 -5.75
N ILE A 110 5.44 10.21 -5.95
CA ILE A 110 5.08 11.63 -5.82
C ILE A 110 5.08 12.00 -4.34
N ASP A 111 5.43 13.23 -4.03
CA ASP A 111 5.47 13.74 -2.66
C ASP A 111 4.13 13.53 -1.95
N GLY A 112 4.18 12.91 -0.78
CA GLY A 112 3.01 12.63 0.03
C GLY A 112 2.14 11.43 -0.41
N PHE A 113 2.47 10.71 -1.47
CA PHE A 113 1.62 9.63 -2.04
C PHE A 113 1.69 8.30 -1.27
N LEU A 114 1.99 8.33 0.03
CA LEU A 114 1.84 7.20 0.94
C LEU A 114 1.22 7.67 2.25
N GLY A 115 -0.08 7.52 2.38
CA GLY A 115 -0.76 7.72 3.66
C GLY A 115 -0.38 6.60 4.65
N ILE A 116 -0.03 6.98 5.88
CA ILE A 116 0.44 6.07 6.92
C ILE A 116 -0.51 6.11 8.10
N GLY A 117 -0.97 4.94 8.55
CA GLY A 117 -1.87 4.78 9.68
C GLY A 117 -1.31 5.34 10.98
N PRO A 118 -2.19 5.75 11.92
CA PRO A 118 -1.75 6.45 13.13
C PRO A 118 -0.98 5.56 14.09
N ALA A 119 -1.23 4.24 14.07
CA ALA A 119 -0.66 3.32 15.04
C ALA A 119 -0.25 1.99 14.40
N LEU A 120 0.82 1.40 14.94
CA LEU A 120 1.21 0.03 14.71
C LEU A 120 0.31 -0.89 15.55
N ARG A 121 -0.20 -1.95 14.94
CA ARG A 121 -0.84 -3.07 15.63
C ARG A 121 0.19 -4.15 15.85
N ASP A 122 0.47 -4.52 17.10
CA ASP A 122 1.44 -5.54 17.47
C ASP A 122 1.14 -6.88 16.74
N ALA A 123 2.18 -7.52 16.22
CA ALA A 123 2.03 -8.82 15.54
C ALA A 123 1.46 -9.89 16.47
N GLN A 124 1.72 -9.82 17.78
CA GLN A 124 1.18 -10.76 18.77
C GLN A 124 -0.34 -10.65 18.94
N GLU A 125 -0.94 -9.52 18.59
CA GLU A 125 -2.39 -9.31 18.59
C GLU A 125 -3.07 -9.84 17.33
N VAL A 126 -2.31 -10.32 16.33
CA VAL A 126 -2.80 -10.76 15.03
C VAL A 126 -2.63 -12.28 14.91
N ALA A 127 -3.72 -13.01 15.07
CA ALA A 127 -3.69 -14.48 14.98
C ALA A 127 -3.36 -14.95 13.55
N ASP A 128 -3.95 -14.34 12.53
CA ASP A 128 -3.71 -14.64 11.12
C ASP A 128 -3.96 -13.39 10.25
N PRO A 129 -2.95 -12.84 9.57
CA PRO A 129 -3.10 -11.72 8.65
C PRO A 129 -4.07 -11.96 7.48
N ALA A 130 -4.35 -13.21 7.10
CA ALA A 130 -5.35 -13.54 6.08
C ALA A 130 -6.78 -13.14 6.50
N ASN A 131 -7.02 -12.94 7.80
CA ASN A 131 -8.30 -12.50 8.33
C ASN A 131 -8.51 -10.98 8.23
N PHE A 132 -7.55 -10.20 7.77
CA PHE A 132 -7.74 -8.77 7.59
C PHE A 132 -8.84 -8.48 6.57
N ARG A 133 -9.67 -7.50 6.91
CA ARG A 133 -10.73 -6.95 6.07
C ARG A 133 -10.59 -5.44 6.07
N VAL A 134 -10.26 -4.87 4.93
CA VAL A 134 -10.04 -3.43 4.80
C VAL A 134 -11.15 -2.79 4.00
N GLU A 135 -11.71 -1.70 4.51
CA GLU A 135 -12.68 -0.88 3.82
C GLU A 135 -12.07 0.45 3.42
N VAL A 136 -12.38 0.88 2.20
CA VAL A 136 -12.06 2.22 1.69
C VAL A 136 -13.33 3.02 1.55
N ARG A 137 -13.38 4.16 2.22
CA ARG A 137 -14.48 5.15 2.08
C ARG A 137 -13.92 6.44 1.49
N ILE A 138 -14.67 7.01 0.55
CA ILE A 138 -14.39 8.34 0.00
C ILE A 138 -15.61 9.21 0.32
N ASN A 139 -15.39 10.30 1.06
CA ASN A 139 -16.43 11.19 1.54
C ASN A 139 -17.56 10.44 2.30
N GLY A 140 -17.17 9.47 3.14
CA GLY A 140 -18.07 8.63 3.92
C GLY A 140 -18.72 7.48 3.15
N MET A 141 -18.64 7.44 1.82
CA MET A 141 -19.21 6.37 1.00
C MET A 141 -18.26 5.21 0.84
N LEU A 142 -18.69 3.99 1.13
CA LEU A 142 -17.92 2.76 0.88
C LEU A 142 -17.68 2.61 -0.63
N LYS A 143 -16.41 2.46 -1.02
CA LYS A 143 -15.96 2.32 -2.40
C LYS A 143 -15.31 0.98 -2.68
N GLN A 144 -14.64 0.38 -1.70
CA GLN A 144 -13.98 -0.91 -1.85
C GLN A 144 -13.97 -1.64 -0.51
N SER A 145 -14.13 -2.97 -0.57
CA SER A 145 -13.87 -3.90 0.54
C SER A 145 -12.83 -4.92 0.09
N ILE A 146 -11.77 -5.09 0.86
CA ILE A 146 -10.60 -5.90 0.50
C ILE A 146 -10.50 -7.06 1.48
N ASP A 147 -10.38 -8.27 0.94
CA ASP A 147 -10.22 -9.52 1.68
C ASP A 147 -8.79 -10.04 1.54
N PHE A 148 -7.99 -9.98 2.61
CA PHE A 148 -6.60 -10.43 2.61
C PHE A 148 -6.44 -11.95 2.55
N SER A 149 -7.51 -12.74 2.65
CA SER A 149 -7.46 -14.17 2.33
C SER A 149 -7.23 -14.44 0.83
N GLN A 150 -7.39 -13.41 -0.02
CA GLN A 150 -7.17 -13.49 -1.47
C GLN A 150 -5.72 -13.18 -1.87
N LEU A 151 -4.80 -13.05 -0.92
CA LEU A 151 -3.38 -12.91 -1.24
C LEU A 151 -2.85 -14.15 -1.97
N VAL A 152 -2.01 -13.93 -2.98
CA VAL A 152 -1.25 -14.98 -3.68
C VAL A 152 -0.16 -15.51 -2.75
N ARG A 153 0.54 -14.62 -2.06
CA ARG A 153 1.50 -14.91 -1.01
C ARG A 153 0.99 -14.34 0.31
N PRO A 154 0.53 -15.18 1.23
CA PRO A 154 0.23 -14.74 2.60
C PRO A 154 1.44 -14.05 3.26
N ALA A 155 1.23 -13.28 4.30
CA ALA A 155 2.24 -12.42 4.92
C ALA A 155 3.58 -13.12 5.20
N GLN A 156 3.54 -14.28 5.87
CA GLN A 156 4.75 -15.05 6.19
C GLN A 156 5.47 -15.58 4.93
N GLN A 157 4.69 -16.05 3.94
CA GLN A 157 5.26 -16.52 2.67
C GLN A 157 5.90 -15.37 1.90
N LEU A 158 5.25 -14.20 1.84
CA LEU A 158 5.81 -13.03 1.18
C LEU A 158 7.13 -12.60 1.84
N LEU A 159 7.20 -12.58 3.17
CA LEU A 159 8.41 -12.26 3.90
C LEU A 159 9.53 -13.26 3.60
N ALA A 160 9.22 -14.56 3.60
CA ALA A 160 10.17 -15.62 3.28
C ALA A 160 10.70 -15.51 1.83
N ASP A 161 9.80 -15.33 0.84
CA ASP A 161 10.17 -15.21 -0.57
C ASP A 161 11.03 -13.96 -0.85
N VAL A 162 10.78 -12.85 -0.14
CA VAL A 162 11.63 -11.64 -0.23
C VAL A 162 12.99 -11.90 0.42
N GLY A 163 13.03 -12.64 1.55
CA GLY A 163 14.24 -13.03 2.25
C GLY A 163 15.20 -13.90 1.43
N GLU A 164 14.71 -14.57 0.36
CA GLU A 164 15.56 -15.36 -0.53
C GLU A 164 16.58 -14.51 -1.35
N PHE A 165 16.29 -13.22 -1.57
CA PHE A 165 17.13 -12.39 -2.42
C PHE A 165 17.54 -11.05 -1.79
N MET A 166 16.94 -10.63 -0.67
CA MET A 166 17.35 -9.43 0.04
C MET A 166 17.08 -9.53 1.54
N THR A 167 17.89 -8.84 2.34
CA THR A 167 17.67 -8.71 3.77
C THR A 167 16.87 -7.45 4.05
N LEU A 168 15.70 -7.60 4.68
CA LEU A 168 14.95 -6.47 5.20
C LEU A 168 15.53 -6.06 6.56
N ALA A 169 15.71 -4.77 6.77
CA ALA A 169 16.25 -4.21 8.00
C ALA A 169 15.13 -3.88 9.00
N HIS A 170 15.48 -3.79 10.28
CA HIS A 170 14.57 -3.29 11.31
C HIS A 170 13.99 -1.92 10.92
N GLY A 171 12.68 -1.79 11.01
CA GLY A 171 11.94 -0.58 10.65
C GLY A 171 11.61 -0.44 9.16
N ASP A 172 12.06 -1.40 8.30
CA ASP A 172 11.54 -1.51 6.94
C ASP A 172 10.05 -1.90 6.99
N VAL A 173 9.33 -1.50 5.96
CA VAL A 173 7.92 -1.86 5.80
C VAL A 173 7.72 -2.57 4.47
N LEU A 174 7.09 -3.74 4.50
CA LEU A 174 6.72 -4.50 3.31
C LEU A 174 5.19 -4.51 3.17
N LEU A 175 4.66 -3.81 2.16
CA LEU A 175 3.22 -3.79 1.88
C LEU A 175 2.76 -5.16 1.37
N LEU A 176 1.64 -5.65 1.88
CA LEU A 176 1.04 -6.91 1.43
C LEU A 176 0.46 -6.84 0.01
N GLY A 177 0.42 -5.66 -0.57
CA GLY A 177 -0.13 -5.38 -1.90
C GLY A 177 -1.49 -4.67 -1.84
N CYS A 178 -1.95 -4.23 -3.00
CA CYS A 178 -3.26 -3.61 -3.19
C CYS A 178 -4.11 -4.47 -4.10
N ASP A 179 -5.39 -4.64 -3.78
CA ASP A 179 -6.31 -5.42 -4.61
C ASP A 179 -6.66 -4.69 -5.92
N ALA A 180 -7.21 -5.41 -6.88
CA ALA A 180 -7.76 -4.85 -8.11
C ALA A 180 -8.97 -3.94 -7.82
N GLY A 181 -9.34 -3.11 -8.80
CA GLY A 181 -10.52 -2.24 -8.67
C GLY A 181 -10.33 -1.07 -7.70
N ARG A 182 -9.11 -0.57 -7.59
CA ARG A 182 -8.78 0.58 -6.73
C ARG A 182 -9.68 1.77 -7.04
N PRO A 183 -10.35 2.37 -6.04
CA PRO A 183 -11.22 3.50 -6.29
C PRO A 183 -10.41 4.74 -6.68
N LEU A 184 -11.00 5.57 -7.54
CA LEU A 184 -10.45 6.85 -7.92
C LEU A 184 -10.95 7.94 -6.98
N ALA A 185 -10.05 8.86 -6.63
CA ALA A 185 -10.33 10.06 -5.84
C ALA A 185 -9.64 11.27 -6.44
N ARG A 186 -10.12 12.47 -6.09
CA ARG A 186 -9.62 13.75 -6.60
C ARG A 186 -9.38 14.75 -5.47
N ALA A 187 -8.74 15.84 -5.79
CA ALA A 187 -8.59 16.94 -4.83
C ALA A 187 -9.96 17.38 -4.28
N GLY A 188 -10.02 17.59 -2.97
CA GLY A 188 -11.23 17.84 -2.19
C GLY A 188 -11.81 16.60 -1.51
N ASP A 189 -11.41 15.40 -1.93
CA ASP A 189 -11.92 14.17 -1.33
C ASP A 189 -11.23 13.84 0.00
N ARG A 190 -12.02 13.33 0.95
CA ARG A 190 -11.57 12.76 2.22
C ARG A 190 -11.57 11.24 2.10
N ILE A 191 -10.41 10.64 2.36
CA ILE A 191 -10.18 9.21 2.28
C ILE A 191 -10.13 8.62 3.67
N GLU A 192 -10.85 7.54 3.89
CA GLU A 192 -10.84 6.76 5.13
C GLU A 192 -10.54 5.31 4.79
N ILE A 193 -9.52 4.75 5.42
CA ILE A 193 -9.15 3.33 5.32
C ILE A 193 -9.27 2.74 6.71
N SER A 194 -10.10 1.73 6.88
CA SER A 194 -10.38 1.10 8.16
C SER A 194 -10.30 -0.42 8.08
N SER A 195 -9.96 -1.04 9.19
CA SER A 195 -9.96 -2.49 9.39
C SER A 195 -10.22 -2.80 10.86
N PRO A 196 -10.95 -3.87 11.18
CA PRO A 196 -11.14 -4.28 12.57
C PRO A 196 -9.80 -4.45 13.32
N GLY A 197 -9.69 -3.83 14.49
CA GLY A 197 -8.47 -3.87 15.32
C GLY A 197 -7.38 -2.88 14.91
N PHE A 198 -7.63 -1.99 13.95
CA PHE A 198 -6.75 -0.87 13.60
C PHE A 198 -7.44 0.46 13.87
N GLU A 199 -6.66 1.47 14.21
CA GLU A 199 -7.13 2.85 14.14
C GLU A 199 -7.27 3.28 12.68
N THR A 200 -8.38 3.95 12.34
CA THR A 200 -8.70 4.37 10.97
C THR A 200 -7.66 5.35 10.44
N LEU A 201 -7.10 5.05 9.28
CA LEU A 201 -6.26 5.99 8.53
C LEU A 201 -7.15 6.99 7.79
N ILE A 202 -6.87 8.28 7.97
CA ILE A 202 -7.59 9.37 7.31
C ILE A 202 -6.59 10.30 6.64
N ASN A 203 -6.84 10.63 5.37
CA ASN A 203 -6.14 11.70 4.66
C ASN A 203 -7.15 12.53 3.86
N THR A 204 -6.81 13.78 3.56
CA THR A 204 -7.59 14.64 2.68
C THR A 204 -6.74 14.99 1.46
N LEU A 205 -7.28 14.81 0.26
CA LEU A 205 -6.62 15.20 -0.96
C LEU A 205 -6.83 16.70 -1.20
N VAL A 206 -5.76 17.42 -1.50
CA VAL A 206 -5.82 18.86 -1.80
C VAL A 206 -5.20 19.14 -3.17
N GLN A 207 -5.70 20.15 -3.85
CA GLN A 207 -5.14 20.57 -5.14
C GLN A 207 -3.80 21.27 -4.94
N GLU A 208 -2.82 20.95 -5.77
CA GLU A 208 -1.60 21.73 -5.88
C GLU A 208 -1.93 23.19 -6.21
N THR A 209 -1.43 24.10 -5.38
CA THR A 209 -1.53 25.54 -5.69
C THR A 209 -0.41 25.91 -6.64
N THR A 210 -0.73 26.26 -7.87
CA THR A 210 0.21 26.90 -8.80
C THR A 210 0.63 28.26 -8.21
N ALA A 211 1.93 28.40 -7.95
CA ALA A 211 2.53 29.67 -7.55
C ALA A 211 2.55 30.66 -8.71
#